data_00813f7dd8fe4b83ce94249cd698694f
#
_entry.id   00813f7dd8fe4b83ce94249cd698694f
#
_cell.length_a   1.000
_cell.length_b   1.000
_cell.length_c   1.000
_cell.angle_alpha   90.00
_cell.angle_beta   90.00
_cell.angle_gamma   90.00
#
_symmetry.space_group_name_H-M   'P 1'
#
loop_
_entity.id
_entity.type
_entity.pdbx_description
1 polymer ?
#
loop_
_entity_poly.entity_id
_entity_poly.type
_entity_poly.pdbx_seq_one_letter_code
_entity_poly.pdbx_strand_id
1 'polypeptide(L)'
;MAEATPIIHLNDISVVFRTRTGSIFRPTLVTAVNHLTLKLMPGETIGIVGESGCGKSTTANVMCGLQSPTSGHVYFKGEDVTKRTSDLRKKIGRVVSVVFQNPATALNPRMAVHDQLLDPLIVHGVGSEEEREARVRELFGLVGLPSSAMYVLPGQLSGGQRQRVAIARALSLNPDVIIADEPTSALDVSVRAQILNLLTDLKQELGLAMVFISHDIQTERYISDRIVVMNHGQIMEEGPAAQVFNDPQDDYTKLLLGAAPSLLHPKLGE
;
A
#
# COMPACT_ATOMS: atom_id res chain seq x y z
N MET A 1 -15.64 -22.72 14.82
CA MET A 1 -14.31 -22.16 14.57
C MET A 1 -14.42 -20.66 14.82
N ALA A 2 -13.59 -20.09 15.70
CA ALA A 2 -13.62 -18.64 15.91
C ALA A 2 -13.22 -17.96 14.58
N GLU A 3 -14.04 -16.99 14.15
CA GLU A 3 -13.75 -16.19 12.97
C GLU A 3 -12.44 -15.41 13.20
N ALA A 4 -11.48 -15.51 12.30
CA ALA A 4 -10.19 -14.83 12.47
C ALA A 4 -10.42 -13.31 12.51
N THR A 5 -9.82 -12.63 13.50
CA THR A 5 -9.96 -11.18 13.64
C THR A 5 -9.19 -10.47 12.52
N PRO A 6 -9.83 -9.57 11.76
CA PRO A 6 -9.16 -8.77 10.74
C PRO A 6 -8.03 -7.94 11.35
N ILE A 7 -6.90 -7.79 10.63
CA ILE A 7 -5.84 -6.86 11.04
C ILE A 7 -6.34 -5.41 10.89
N ILE A 8 -7.00 -5.11 9.76
CA ILE A 8 -7.63 -3.82 9.51
C ILE A 8 -9.10 -4.07 9.17
N HIS A 9 -10.00 -3.30 9.80
CA HIS A 9 -11.41 -3.28 9.45
C HIS A 9 -11.88 -1.82 9.33
N LEU A 10 -12.20 -1.42 8.12
CA LEU A 10 -12.92 -0.20 7.80
C LEU A 10 -14.42 -0.51 7.87
N ASN A 11 -15.17 0.17 8.73
CA ASN A 11 -16.59 -0.07 8.93
C ASN A 11 -17.39 1.18 8.60
N ASP A 12 -18.10 1.14 7.46
CA ASP A 12 -18.97 2.19 6.96
C ASP A 12 -18.29 3.57 6.92
N ILE A 13 -17.03 3.62 6.47
CA ILE A 13 -16.26 4.86 6.44
C ILE A 13 -16.67 5.75 5.27
N SER A 14 -16.73 7.06 5.52
CA SER A 14 -16.80 8.08 4.48
C SER A 14 -15.71 9.13 4.68
N VAL A 15 -15.16 9.65 3.58
CA VAL A 15 -14.18 10.76 3.60
C VAL A 15 -14.63 11.85 2.66
N VAL A 16 -14.87 13.04 3.23
CA VAL A 16 -15.31 14.21 2.51
C VAL A 16 -14.27 15.32 2.65
N PHE A 17 -13.75 15.79 1.53
CA PHE A 17 -12.83 16.92 1.47
C PHE A 17 -13.58 18.21 1.20
N ARG A 18 -13.12 19.29 1.84
CA ARG A 18 -13.58 20.66 1.53
C ARG A 18 -12.56 21.32 0.62
N THR A 19 -12.91 21.49 -0.65
CA THR A 19 -12.05 22.15 -1.64
C THR A 19 -12.50 23.58 -1.86
N ARG A 20 -11.55 24.52 -1.99
CA ARG A 20 -11.82 25.91 -2.33
C ARG A 20 -11.62 26.10 -3.84
N THR A 21 -12.52 25.53 -4.64
CA THR A 21 -12.52 25.73 -6.09
C THR A 21 -13.54 26.82 -6.45
N GLY A 22 -13.07 27.96 -6.93
CA GLY A 22 -13.87 29.00 -7.63
C GLY A 22 -14.47 30.11 -6.79
N SER A 23 -14.78 29.93 -5.52
CA SER A 23 -15.30 31.01 -4.66
C SER A 23 -14.75 30.88 -3.24
N ILE A 24 -14.24 32.00 -2.70
CA ILE A 24 -13.73 32.08 -1.33
C ILE A 24 -14.83 31.81 -0.29
N PHE A 25 -16.11 32.04 -0.68
CA PHE A 25 -17.26 31.95 0.23
C PHE A 25 -18.08 30.65 0.16
N ARG A 26 -17.81 29.75 -0.80
CA ARG A 26 -18.55 28.49 -0.92
C ARG A 26 -17.56 27.34 -1.19
N PRO A 27 -17.10 26.62 -0.16
CA PRO A 27 -16.28 25.43 -0.37
C PRO A 27 -17.13 24.35 -1.05
N THR A 28 -16.57 23.71 -2.08
CA THR A 28 -17.16 22.53 -2.70
C THR A 28 -16.80 21.31 -1.84
N LEU A 29 -17.78 20.46 -1.55
CA LEU A 29 -17.56 19.20 -0.88
C LEU A 29 -17.29 18.10 -1.94
N VAL A 30 -16.20 17.40 -1.78
CA VAL A 30 -15.84 16.25 -2.63
C VAL A 30 -15.81 15.01 -1.76
N THR A 31 -16.73 14.09 -2.00
CA THR A 31 -16.76 12.78 -1.33
C THR A 31 -15.78 11.86 -2.03
N ALA A 32 -14.65 11.60 -1.40
CA ALA A 32 -13.60 10.74 -1.94
C ALA A 32 -13.81 9.26 -1.59
N VAL A 33 -14.41 8.97 -0.44
CA VAL A 33 -14.84 7.63 -0.02
C VAL A 33 -16.25 7.75 0.54
N ASN A 34 -17.13 6.83 0.17
CA ASN A 34 -18.55 6.89 0.46
C ASN A 34 -19.08 5.53 0.94
N HIS A 35 -19.37 5.43 2.25
CA HIS A 35 -19.92 4.24 2.89
C HIS A 35 -19.13 2.94 2.58
N LEU A 36 -17.79 2.99 2.71
CA LEU A 36 -16.94 1.87 2.41
C LEU A 36 -16.74 0.97 3.64
N THR A 37 -16.99 -0.32 3.47
CA THR A 37 -16.66 -1.36 4.46
C THR A 37 -15.68 -2.34 3.82
N LEU A 38 -14.52 -2.57 4.49
CA LEU A 38 -13.47 -3.44 3.99
C LEU A 38 -12.73 -4.09 5.15
N LYS A 39 -12.45 -5.38 5.05
CA LYS A 39 -11.67 -6.14 6.04
C LYS A 39 -10.40 -6.68 5.38
N LEU A 40 -9.25 -6.51 6.02
CA LEU A 40 -7.99 -7.14 5.62
C LEU A 40 -7.64 -8.23 6.64
N MET A 41 -7.49 -9.45 6.15
CA MET A 41 -7.19 -10.60 7.00
C MET A 41 -5.67 -10.81 7.14
N PRO A 42 -5.20 -11.52 8.20
CA PRO A 42 -3.79 -11.88 8.33
C PRO A 42 -3.28 -12.67 7.12
N GLY A 43 -2.10 -12.28 6.59
CA GLY A 43 -1.46 -12.95 5.46
C GLY A 43 -2.15 -12.76 4.10
N GLU A 44 -3.25 -11.99 4.04
CA GLU A 44 -3.99 -11.73 2.81
C GLU A 44 -3.38 -10.57 2.01
N THR A 45 -3.38 -10.67 0.68
CA THR A 45 -3.15 -9.53 -0.22
C THR A 45 -4.46 -9.09 -0.86
N ILE A 46 -4.87 -7.85 -0.60
CA ILE A 46 -5.99 -7.20 -1.28
C ILE A 46 -5.45 -6.28 -2.37
N GLY A 47 -5.88 -6.50 -3.61
CA GLY A 47 -5.67 -5.58 -4.72
C GLY A 47 -6.80 -4.57 -4.81
N ILE A 48 -6.49 -3.28 -4.84
CA ILE A 48 -7.49 -2.22 -5.01
C ILE A 48 -7.33 -1.61 -6.40
N VAL A 49 -8.32 -1.81 -7.26
CA VAL A 49 -8.33 -1.34 -8.64
C VAL A 49 -9.46 -0.34 -8.90
N GLY A 50 -9.32 0.46 -9.94
CA GLY A 50 -10.32 1.46 -10.38
C GLY A 50 -9.65 2.65 -11.05
N GLU A 51 -10.44 3.53 -11.65
CA GLU A 51 -9.94 4.72 -12.33
C GLU A 51 -9.22 5.70 -11.39
N SER A 52 -8.43 6.61 -12.00
CA SER A 52 -7.78 7.70 -11.22
C SER A 52 -8.84 8.57 -10.55
N GLY A 53 -8.64 8.87 -9.26
CA GLY A 53 -9.57 9.69 -8.48
C GLY A 53 -10.77 8.92 -7.89
N CYS A 54 -10.92 7.61 -8.09
CA CYS A 54 -12.04 6.84 -7.53
C CYS A 54 -11.97 6.59 -6.01
N GLY A 55 -10.90 7.04 -5.31
CA GLY A 55 -10.79 6.95 -3.84
C GLY A 55 -9.75 5.96 -3.31
N LYS A 56 -9.01 5.21 -4.14
CA LYS A 56 -8.02 4.20 -3.72
C LYS A 56 -6.99 4.73 -2.72
N SER A 57 -6.24 5.77 -3.11
CA SER A 57 -5.20 6.36 -2.23
C SER A 57 -5.80 7.01 -0.98
N THR A 58 -7.05 7.52 -1.04
CA THR A 58 -7.75 8.01 0.16
C THR A 58 -8.07 6.86 1.10
N THR A 59 -8.55 5.73 0.60
CA THR A 59 -8.81 4.51 1.37
C THR A 59 -7.52 4.00 2.00
N ALA A 60 -6.41 3.92 1.23
CA ALA A 60 -5.09 3.56 1.73
C ALA A 60 -4.63 4.51 2.86
N ASN A 61 -4.81 5.83 2.70
CA ASN A 61 -4.48 6.82 3.71
C ASN A 61 -5.29 6.66 5.00
N VAL A 62 -6.55 6.21 4.91
CA VAL A 62 -7.33 5.84 6.10
C VAL A 62 -6.77 4.58 6.74
N MET A 63 -6.45 3.55 5.96
CA MET A 63 -5.89 2.28 6.44
C MET A 63 -4.56 2.47 7.16
N CYS A 64 -3.68 3.36 6.71
CA CYS A 64 -2.41 3.65 7.39
C CYS A 64 -2.50 4.76 8.44
N GLY A 65 -3.70 5.23 8.76
CA GLY A 65 -3.92 6.27 9.76
C GLY A 65 -3.40 7.65 9.37
N LEU A 66 -3.10 7.93 8.11
CA LEU A 66 -2.70 9.26 7.61
C LEU A 66 -3.91 10.18 7.40
N GLN A 67 -5.08 9.61 7.08
CA GLN A 67 -6.35 10.30 6.92
C GLN A 67 -7.37 9.79 7.93
N SER A 68 -8.04 10.69 8.68
CA SER A 68 -9.21 10.32 9.49
C SER A 68 -10.45 10.24 8.60
N PRO A 69 -11.34 9.27 8.79
CA PRO A 69 -12.64 9.29 8.13
C PRO A 69 -13.48 10.46 8.66
N THR A 70 -14.41 10.94 7.83
CA THR A 70 -15.42 11.95 8.22
C THR A 70 -16.53 11.30 9.03
N SER A 71 -16.87 10.04 8.70
CA SER A 71 -17.83 9.19 9.44
C SER A 71 -17.41 7.72 9.35
N GLY A 72 -18.01 6.87 10.17
CA GLY A 72 -17.69 5.46 10.29
C GLY A 72 -16.53 5.18 11.24
N HIS A 73 -16.08 3.93 11.31
CA HIS A 73 -15.09 3.46 12.27
C HIS A 73 -13.93 2.71 11.60
N VAL A 74 -12.75 2.82 12.18
CA VAL A 74 -11.53 2.10 11.77
C VAL A 74 -11.04 1.26 12.94
N TYR A 75 -10.84 -0.03 12.70
CA TYR A 75 -10.35 -0.95 13.71
C TYR A 75 -9.03 -1.57 13.26
N PHE A 76 -8.06 -1.68 14.19
CA PHE A 76 -6.84 -2.46 14.04
C PHE A 76 -6.83 -3.59 15.05
N LYS A 77 -6.78 -4.84 14.57
CA LYS A 77 -6.82 -6.04 15.42
C LYS A 77 -7.97 -5.99 16.45
N GLY A 78 -9.13 -5.44 16.04
CA GLY A 78 -10.32 -5.28 16.86
C GLY A 78 -10.35 -4.04 17.78
N GLU A 79 -9.26 -3.27 17.91
CA GLU A 79 -9.22 -2.00 18.66
C GLU A 79 -9.70 -0.84 17.78
N ASP A 80 -10.65 -0.03 18.27
CA ASP A 80 -11.11 1.18 17.56
C ASP A 80 -10.02 2.27 17.59
N VAL A 81 -9.54 2.63 16.41
CA VAL A 81 -8.49 3.64 16.21
C VAL A 81 -9.00 4.87 15.45
N THR A 82 -10.31 5.04 15.33
CA THR A 82 -10.94 6.13 14.57
C THR A 82 -10.51 7.51 15.06
N LYS A 83 -10.39 7.68 16.38
CA LYS A 83 -9.92 8.93 16.98
C LYS A 83 -8.40 8.95 17.05
N ARG A 84 -7.77 9.87 16.34
CA ARG A 84 -6.31 9.98 16.22
C ARG A 84 -5.70 10.67 17.44
N THR A 85 -5.15 9.88 18.34
CA THR A 85 -4.24 10.37 19.41
C THR A 85 -2.78 10.15 18.99
N SER A 86 -1.83 10.82 19.66
CA SER A 86 -0.39 10.62 19.45
C SER A 86 0.02 9.15 19.65
N ASP A 87 -0.54 8.51 20.68
CA ASP A 87 -0.21 7.13 21.04
C ASP A 87 -0.78 6.13 20.03
N LEU A 88 -2.00 6.36 19.51
CA LEU A 88 -2.58 5.55 18.45
C LEU A 88 -1.78 5.65 17.14
N ARG A 89 -1.27 6.85 16.80
CA ARG A 89 -0.38 7.00 15.64
C ARG A 89 0.87 6.16 15.74
N LYS A 90 1.51 6.13 16.92
CA LYS A 90 2.69 5.27 17.16
C LYS A 90 2.34 3.79 17.07
N LYS A 91 1.18 3.37 17.62
CA LYS A 91 0.69 1.99 17.49
C LYS A 91 0.43 1.62 16.02
N ILE A 92 -0.30 2.47 15.28
CA ILE A 92 -0.58 2.24 13.85
C ILE A 92 0.72 2.12 13.06
N GLY A 93 1.69 3.03 13.26
CA GLY A 93 2.98 3.00 12.56
C GLY A 93 3.86 1.78 12.86
N ARG A 94 3.54 1.00 13.91
CA ARG A 94 4.18 -0.30 14.15
C ARG A 94 3.46 -1.46 13.47
N VAL A 95 2.16 -1.31 13.20
CA VAL A 95 1.33 -2.35 12.56
C VAL A 95 1.33 -2.22 11.06
N VAL A 96 1.30 -0.97 10.55
CA VAL A 96 1.14 -0.67 9.13
C VAL A 96 2.29 0.19 8.64
N SER A 97 2.92 -0.23 7.56
CA SER A 97 3.91 0.55 6.83
C SER A 97 3.47 0.79 5.39
N VAL A 98 3.99 1.86 4.78
CA VAL A 98 3.62 2.28 3.43
C VAL A 98 4.85 2.28 2.52
N VAL A 99 4.68 1.69 1.34
CA VAL A 99 5.60 1.84 0.21
C VAL A 99 4.95 2.77 -0.80
N PHE A 100 5.47 3.99 -0.93
CA PHE A 100 4.91 5.02 -1.80
C PHE A 100 5.32 4.83 -3.26
N GLN A 101 4.51 5.39 -4.15
CA GLN A 101 4.66 5.36 -5.60
C GLN A 101 6.04 5.81 -6.09
N ASN A 102 6.58 6.87 -5.52
CA ASN A 102 7.87 7.44 -5.94
C ASN A 102 8.91 7.32 -4.81
N PRO A 103 9.84 6.36 -4.88
CA PRO A 103 10.88 6.20 -3.89
C PRO A 103 11.82 7.42 -3.78
N ALA A 104 11.96 8.23 -4.84
CA ALA A 104 12.79 9.43 -4.81
C ALA A 104 12.22 10.52 -3.89
N THR A 105 10.90 10.55 -3.70
CA THR A 105 10.25 11.47 -2.75
C THR A 105 10.08 10.87 -1.35
N ALA A 106 10.05 9.53 -1.27
CA ALA A 106 9.94 8.81 0.01
C ALA A 106 11.26 8.76 0.78
N LEU A 107 12.40 8.77 0.09
CA LEU A 107 13.73 8.72 0.68
C LEU A 107 14.31 10.13 0.85
N ASN A 108 14.98 10.38 2.00
CA ASN A 108 15.70 11.63 2.21
C ASN A 108 16.97 11.65 1.34
N PRO A 109 17.10 12.56 0.35
CA PRO A 109 18.25 12.56 -0.58
C PRO A 109 19.59 12.93 0.09
N ARG A 110 19.56 13.44 1.33
CA ARG A 110 20.74 13.87 2.09
C ARG A 110 21.16 12.90 3.19
N MET A 111 20.47 11.76 3.31
CA MET A 111 20.70 10.76 4.34
C MET A 111 21.17 9.46 3.69
N ALA A 112 22.23 8.84 4.22
CA ALA A 112 22.71 7.55 3.73
C ALA A 112 21.63 6.47 3.87
N VAL A 113 21.68 5.43 3.04
CA VAL A 113 20.71 4.34 3.07
C VAL A 113 20.64 3.68 4.44
N HIS A 114 21.79 3.39 5.05
CA HIS A 114 21.90 2.87 6.41
C HIS A 114 21.05 3.68 7.40
N ASP A 115 21.26 4.99 7.44
CA ASP A 115 20.61 5.88 8.39
C ASP A 115 19.11 5.96 8.17
N GLN A 116 18.65 5.83 6.91
CA GLN A 116 17.22 5.81 6.58
C GLN A 116 16.52 4.56 7.08
N LEU A 117 17.21 3.42 7.16
CA LEU A 117 16.67 2.19 7.75
C LEU A 117 16.74 2.20 9.27
N LEU A 118 17.74 2.88 9.82
CA LEU A 118 17.96 3.04 11.25
C LEU A 118 16.94 4.01 11.90
N ASP A 119 16.61 5.10 11.19
CA ASP A 119 15.76 6.20 11.68
C ASP A 119 14.40 5.72 12.25
N PRO A 120 13.61 4.85 11.59
CA PRO A 120 12.37 4.33 12.17
C PRO A 120 12.58 3.60 13.50
N LEU A 121 13.66 2.85 13.64
CA LEU A 121 13.98 2.11 14.86
C LEU A 121 14.31 3.06 16.03
N ILE A 122 15.05 4.13 15.74
CA ILE A 122 15.38 5.16 16.72
C ILE A 122 14.12 5.93 17.16
N VAL A 123 13.33 6.41 16.18
CA VAL A 123 12.11 7.20 16.45
C VAL A 123 11.09 6.42 17.27
N HIS A 124 10.97 5.12 17.04
CA HIS A 124 10.06 4.26 17.77
C HIS A 124 10.67 3.63 19.05
N GLY A 125 11.95 3.91 19.32
CA GLY A 125 12.64 3.38 20.50
C GLY A 125 12.73 1.86 20.54
N VAL A 126 12.94 1.23 19.36
CA VAL A 126 13.02 -0.23 19.22
C VAL A 126 14.48 -0.67 19.35
N GLY A 127 14.75 -1.62 20.23
CA GLY A 127 16.04 -2.27 20.40
C GLY A 127 17.18 -1.38 20.93
N SER A 128 18.29 -2.03 21.29
CA SER A 128 19.59 -1.39 21.58
C SER A 128 20.26 -0.93 20.27
N GLU A 129 21.37 -0.23 20.36
CA GLU A 129 22.17 0.18 19.19
C GLU A 129 22.64 -1.03 18.40
N GLU A 130 23.13 -2.07 19.07
CA GLU A 130 23.59 -3.30 18.44
C GLU A 130 22.47 -4.07 17.72
N GLU A 131 21.28 -4.14 18.34
CA GLU A 131 20.11 -4.78 17.74
C GLU A 131 19.62 -4.02 16.49
N ARG A 132 19.66 -2.69 16.52
CA ARG A 132 19.30 -1.85 15.37
C ARG A 132 20.26 -2.05 14.21
N GLU A 133 21.57 -2.08 14.50
CA GLU A 133 22.59 -2.37 13.50
C GLU A 133 22.45 -3.78 12.89
N ALA A 134 22.12 -4.77 13.71
CA ALA A 134 21.83 -6.12 13.24
C ALA A 134 20.59 -6.13 12.32
N ARG A 135 19.53 -5.40 12.73
CA ARG A 135 18.30 -5.28 11.93
C ARG A 135 18.55 -4.60 10.59
N VAL A 136 19.34 -3.55 10.53
CA VAL A 136 19.69 -2.90 9.26
C VAL A 136 20.39 -3.88 8.32
N ARG A 137 21.35 -4.68 8.82
CA ARG A 137 22.02 -5.70 8.00
C ARG A 137 21.05 -6.79 7.51
N GLU A 138 20.14 -7.24 8.35
CA GLU A 138 19.08 -8.18 7.98
C GLU A 138 18.20 -7.62 6.86
N LEU A 139 17.75 -6.37 6.98
CA LEU A 139 16.93 -5.70 5.97
C LEU A 139 17.63 -5.62 4.61
N PHE A 140 18.95 -5.37 4.59
CA PHE A 140 19.71 -5.43 3.34
C PHE A 140 19.70 -6.80 2.69
N GLY A 141 19.79 -7.87 3.50
CA GLY A 141 19.66 -9.25 3.03
C GLY A 141 18.28 -9.53 2.46
N LEU A 142 17.22 -9.19 3.21
CA LEU A 142 15.82 -9.43 2.83
C LEU A 142 15.46 -8.81 1.47
N VAL A 143 15.96 -7.60 1.18
CA VAL A 143 15.64 -6.93 -0.10
C VAL A 143 16.71 -7.17 -1.18
N GLY A 144 17.73 -7.99 -0.92
CA GLY A 144 18.78 -8.32 -1.87
C GLY A 144 19.63 -7.11 -2.31
N LEU A 145 19.93 -6.19 -1.37
CA LEU A 145 20.85 -5.07 -1.61
C LEU A 145 22.27 -5.47 -1.22
N PRO A 146 23.30 -5.10 -2.04
CA PRO A 146 24.69 -5.32 -1.68
C PRO A 146 25.09 -4.44 -0.50
N SER A 147 25.98 -4.93 0.37
CA SER A 147 26.48 -4.18 1.53
C SER A 147 27.17 -2.86 1.13
N SER A 148 27.73 -2.78 -0.07
CA SER A 148 28.33 -1.54 -0.62
C SER A 148 27.31 -0.41 -0.80
N ALA A 149 26.01 -0.72 -0.88
CA ALA A 149 24.93 0.27 -0.96
C ALA A 149 24.56 0.88 0.40
N MET A 150 25.15 0.41 1.49
CA MET A 150 24.76 0.81 2.85
C MET A 150 25.04 2.30 3.14
N TYR A 151 26.19 2.78 2.74
CA TYR A 151 26.67 4.13 3.07
C TYR A 151 26.59 5.12 1.92
N VAL A 152 25.88 4.79 0.84
CA VAL A 152 25.66 5.70 -0.29
C VAL A 152 24.39 6.53 -0.10
N LEU A 153 24.31 7.65 -0.80
CA LEU A 153 23.07 8.45 -0.85
C LEU A 153 22.09 7.87 -1.88
N PRO A 154 20.77 8.06 -1.71
CA PRO A 154 19.76 7.57 -2.65
C PRO A 154 19.99 7.97 -4.11
N GLY A 155 20.55 9.16 -4.35
CA GLY A 155 20.86 9.64 -5.70
C GLY A 155 21.91 8.81 -6.45
N GLN A 156 22.71 8.00 -5.75
CA GLN A 156 23.73 7.12 -6.31
C GLN A 156 23.21 5.72 -6.67
N LEU A 157 21.95 5.43 -6.33
CA LEU A 157 21.30 4.15 -6.57
C LEU A 157 20.48 4.15 -7.87
N SER A 158 20.32 2.99 -8.49
CA SER A 158 19.35 2.79 -9.57
C SER A 158 17.90 2.91 -9.07
N GLY A 159 16.93 3.07 -9.98
CA GLY A 159 15.50 3.12 -9.63
C GLY A 159 15.03 1.91 -8.82
N GLY A 160 15.41 0.71 -9.27
CA GLY A 160 15.09 -0.54 -8.58
C GLY A 160 15.77 -0.67 -7.21
N GLN A 161 17.02 -0.21 -7.08
CA GLN A 161 17.70 -0.18 -5.79
C GLN A 161 17.03 0.79 -4.82
N ARG A 162 16.63 2.00 -5.26
CA ARG A 162 15.86 2.93 -4.43
C ARG A 162 14.54 2.32 -3.96
N GLN A 163 13.85 1.58 -4.85
CA GLN A 163 12.61 0.90 -4.47
C GLN A 163 12.84 -0.18 -3.42
N ARG A 164 13.91 -0.96 -3.55
CA ARG A 164 14.32 -1.94 -2.53
C ARG A 164 14.63 -1.28 -1.18
N VAL A 165 15.28 -0.11 -1.16
CA VAL A 165 15.49 0.68 0.06
C VAL A 165 14.17 1.14 0.67
N ALA A 166 13.21 1.62 -0.15
CA ALA A 166 11.90 2.03 0.34
C ALA A 166 11.12 0.84 0.96
N ILE A 167 11.21 -0.34 0.36
CA ILE A 167 10.64 -1.58 0.90
C ILE A 167 11.34 -1.97 2.21
N ALA A 168 12.68 -1.97 2.25
CA ALA A 168 13.44 -2.27 3.46
C ALA A 168 13.08 -1.33 4.61
N ARG A 169 12.94 -0.02 4.33
CA ARG A 169 12.50 0.97 5.30
C ARG A 169 11.09 0.69 5.82
N ALA A 170 10.17 0.29 4.95
CA ALA A 170 8.83 -0.11 5.36
C ALA A 170 8.84 -1.33 6.29
N LEU A 171 9.81 -2.24 6.11
CA LEU A 171 9.97 -3.43 6.95
C LEU A 171 10.72 -3.18 8.27
N SER A 172 11.29 -1.99 8.51
CA SER A 172 12.18 -1.74 9.66
C SER A 172 11.55 -2.09 10.99
N LEU A 173 10.27 -1.81 11.18
CA LEU A 173 9.53 -2.02 12.44
C LEU A 173 8.81 -3.38 12.52
N ASN A 174 9.07 -4.33 11.64
CA ASN A 174 8.33 -5.59 11.54
C ASN A 174 6.80 -5.37 11.50
N PRO A 175 6.28 -4.65 10.50
CA PRO A 175 4.86 -4.38 10.42
C PRO A 175 4.06 -5.67 10.15
N ASP A 176 2.79 -5.70 10.54
CA ASP A 176 1.86 -6.77 10.14
C ASP A 176 1.31 -6.54 8.73
N VAL A 177 1.29 -5.29 8.27
CA VAL A 177 0.69 -4.88 7.00
C VAL A 177 1.62 -3.95 6.21
N ILE A 178 1.74 -4.21 4.92
CA ILE A 178 2.33 -3.26 3.96
C ILE A 178 1.24 -2.75 3.04
N ILE A 179 1.11 -1.43 2.94
CA ILE A 179 0.31 -0.76 1.92
C ILE A 179 1.25 -0.30 0.82
N ALA A 180 1.14 -0.89 -0.36
CA ALA A 180 1.94 -0.59 -1.53
C ALA A 180 1.10 0.23 -2.52
N ASP A 181 1.27 1.56 -2.53
CA ASP A 181 0.55 2.46 -3.43
C ASP A 181 1.40 2.70 -4.69
N GLU A 182 1.01 2.05 -5.79
CA GLU A 182 1.71 2.06 -7.09
C GLU A 182 3.24 1.81 -7.02
N PRO A 183 3.72 0.80 -6.29
CA PRO A 183 5.14 0.68 -5.95
C PRO A 183 6.07 0.42 -7.14
N THR A 184 5.53 0.17 -8.32
CA THR A 184 6.30 -0.18 -9.52
C THR A 184 6.03 0.74 -10.72
N SER A 185 5.19 1.77 -10.58
CA SER A 185 4.76 2.62 -11.70
C SER A 185 5.90 3.40 -12.38
N ALA A 186 6.95 3.76 -11.63
CA ALA A 186 8.11 4.50 -12.13
C ALA A 186 9.27 3.61 -12.61
N LEU A 187 9.06 2.27 -12.68
CA LEU A 187 10.10 1.30 -13.01
C LEU A 187 9.89 0.72 -14.42
N ASP A 188 10.99 0.35 -15.07
CA ASP A 188 10.94 -0.43 -16.31
C ASP A 188 10.36 -1.84 -16.07
N VAL A 189 9.93 -2.51 -17.16
CA VAL A 189 9.21 -3.79 -17.09
C VAL A 189 10.02 -4.87 -16.36
N SER A 190 11.33 -4.95 -16.61
CA SER A 190 12.18 -6.00 -16.03
C SER A 190 12.38 -5.79 -14.52
N VAL A 191 12.60 -4.56 -14.10
CA VAL A 191 12.74 -4.20 -12.67
C VAL A 191 11.41 -4.32 -11.95
N ARG A 192 10.28 -3.97 -12.61
CA ARG A 192 8.93 -4.16 -12.07
C ARG A 192 8.70 -5.61 -11.64
N ALA A 193 8.97 -6.57 -12.52
CA ALA A 193 8.81 -7.99 -12.21
C ALA A 193 9.67 -8.42 -11.01
N GLN A 194 10.90 -7.93 -10.91
CA GLN A 194 11.77 -8.23 -9.76
C GLN A 194 11.22 -7.68 -8.43
N ILE A 195 10.63 -6.49 -8.45
CA ILE A 195 10.03 -5.89 -7.23
C ILE A 195 8.74 -6.62 -6.83
N LEU A 196 7.92 -7.05 -7.80
CA LEU A 196 6.71 -7.83 -7.51
C LEU A 196 7.06 -9.20 -6.89
N ASN A 197 8.05 -9.90 -7.46
CA ASN A 197 8.53 -11.15 -6.89
C ASN A 197 9.07 -10.92 -5.47
N LEU A 198 9.90 -9.90 -5.26
CA LEU A 198 10.41 -9.55 -3.93
C LEU A 198 9.27 -9.32 -2.92
N LEU A 199 8.22 -8.58 -3.28
CA LEU A 199 7.07 -8.34 -2.38
C LEU A 199 6.31 -9.63 -2.07
N THR A 200 6.16 -10.52 -3.08
CA THR A 200 5.53 -11.83 -2.89
C THR A 200 6.34 -12.74 -1.96
N ASP A 201 7.66 -12.79 -2.15
CA ASP A 201 8.57 -13.57 -1.31
C ASP A 201 8.55 -13.06 0.14
N LEU A 202 8.67 -11.75 0.34
CA LEU A 202 8.59 -11.10 1.66
C LEU A 202 7.25 -11.35 2.36
N LYS A 203 6.12 -11.31 1.60
CA LYS A 203 4.81 -11.66 2.15
C LYS A 203 4.80 -13.08 2.73
N GLN A 204 5.32 -14.05 1.98
CA GLN A 204 5.35 -15.45 2.39
C GLN A 204 6.32 -15.69 3.55
N GLU A 205 7.53 -15.14 3.48
CA GLU A 205 8.59 -15.32 4.48
C GLU A 205 8.23 -14.70 5.83
N LEU A 206 7.64 -13.49 5.80
CA LEU A 206 7.33 -12.70 7.00
C LEU A 206 5.87 -12.82 7.46
N GLY A 207 5.01 -13.53 6.71
CA GLY A 207 3.59 -13.67 7.04
C GLY A 207 2.80 -12.36 6.95
N LEU A 208 3.22 -11.43 6.08
CA LEU A 208 2.63 -10.10 5.95
C LEU A 208 1.24 -10.14 5.30
N ALA A 209 0.34 -9.31 5.78
CA ALA A 209 -0.82 -8.89 4.99
C ALA A 209 -0.42 -7.70 4.09
N MET A 210 -1.06 -7.58 2.93
CA MET A 210 -0.72 -6.53 1.96
C MET A 210 -1.97 -5.88 1.37
N VAL A 211 -1.92 -4.56 1.21
CA VAL A 211 -2.84 -3.83 0.33
C VAL A 211 -2.02 -3.33 -0.84
N PHE A 212 -2.35 -3.81 -2.03
CA PHE A 212 -1.66 -3.42 -3.25
C PHE A 212 -2.57 -2.51 -4.07
N ILE A 213 -2.08 -1.36 -4.50
CA ILE A 213 -2.81 -0.42 -5.34
C ILE A 213 -2.03 -0.24 -6.63
N SER A 214 -2.66 -0.53 -7.76
CA SER A 214 -2.09 -0.32 -9.07
C SER A 214 -3.17 0.11 -10.06
N HIS A 215 -2.75 0.83 -11.10
CA HIS A 215 -3.56 1.05 -12.29
C HIS A 215 -3.35 -0.07 -13.33
N ASP A 216 -2.36 -0.94 -13.13
CA ASP A 216 -2.07 -2.09 -13.96
C ASP A 216 -2.80 -3.33 -13.44
N ILE A 217 -3.91 -3.65 -14.08
CA ILE A 217 -4.77 -4.78 -13.72
C ILE A 217 -4.04 -6.12 -13.80
N GLN A 218 -3.08 -6.27 -14.72
CA GLN A 218 -2.32 -7.52 -14.84
C GLN A 218 -1.40 -7.74 -13.63
N THR A 219 -0.83 -6.66 -13.10
CA THR A 219 -0.06 -6.70 -11.85
C THR A 219 -0.93 -7.15 -10.68
N GLU A 220 -2.15 -6.62 -10.56
CA GLU A 220 -3.10 -6.99 -9.51
C GLU A 220 -3.51 -8.46 -9.60
N ARG A 221 -3.76 -8.96 -10.80
CA ARG A 221 -4.07 -10.38 -11.03
C ARG A 221 -2.96 -11.32 -10.54
N TYR A 222 -1.72 -10.87 -10.61
CA TYR A 222 -0.55 -11.68 -10.23
C TYR A 222 -0.34 -11.72 -8.72
N ILE A 223 -0.50 -10.58 -8.02
CA ILE A 223 -0.08 -10.44 -6.62
C ILE A 223 -1.21 -10.63 -5.61
N SER A 224 -2.47 -10.43 -6.02
CA SER A 224 -3.61 -10.32 -5.10
C SER A 224 -4.35 -11.64 -4.89
N ASP A 225 -4.71 -11.93 -3.65
CA ASP A 225 -5.62 -13.03 -3.30
C ASP A 225 -7.07 -12.64 -3.54
N ARG A 226 -7.41 -11.38 -3.22
CA ARG A 226 -8.75 -10.79 -3.37
C ARG A 226 -8.64 -9.41 -4.03
N ILE A 227 -9.61 -9.10 -4.88
CA ILE A 227 -9.69 -7.81 -5.58
C ILE A 227 -10.88 -7.01 -5.05
N VAL A 228 -10.66 -5.72 -4.92
CA VAL A 228 -11.67 -4.70 -4.61
C VAL A 228 -11.70 -3.70 -5.75
N VAL A 229 -12.78 -3.67 -6.49
CA VAL A 229 -13.00 -2.72 -7.58
C VAL A 229 -13.70 -1.49 -7.03
N MET A 230 -13.07 -0.32 -7.16
CA MET A 230 -13.61 0.94 -6.65
C MET A 230 -14.02 1.88 -7.79
N ASN A 231 -15.19 2.53 -7.61
CA ASN A 231 -15.64 3.63 -8.46
C ASN A 231 -16.35 4.69 -7.61
N HIS A 232 -16.08 5.97 -7.87
CA HIS A 232 -16.71 7.11 -7.16
C HIS A 232 -16.75 6.97 -5.63
N GLY A 233 -15.67 6.45 -5.03
CA GLY A 233 -15.53 6.27 -3.58
C GLY A 233 -16.26 5.06 -3.00
N GLN A 234 -16.85 4.20 -3.82
CA GLN A 234 -17.58 3.00 -3.41
C GLN A 234 -16.92 1.73 -3.95
N ILE A 235 -17.17 0.61 -3.27
CA ILE A 235 -16.82 -0.71 -3.77
C ILE A 235 -17.94 -1.15 -4.72
N MET A 236 -17.59 -1.43 -5.97
CA MET A 236 -18.50 -1.93 -7.00
C MET A 236 -18.53 -3.45 -7.00
N GLU A 237 -17.38 -4.08 -6.86
CA GLU A 237 -17.24 -5.53 -6.78
C GLU A 237 -16.08 -5.91 -5.88
N GLU A 238 -16.23 -7.00 -5.14
CA GLU A 238 -15.23 -7.55 -4.25
C GLU A 238 -15.30 -9.08 -4.28
N GLY A 239 -14.17 -9.74 -4.44
CA GLY A 239 -14.13 -11.20 -4.47
C GLY A 239 -12.73 -11.77 -4.67
N PRO A 240 -12.57 -13.10 -4.63
CA PRO A 240 -11.31 -13.76 -4.98
C PRO A 240 -10.81 -13.28 -6.34
N ALA A 241 -9.49 -13.02 -6.46
CA ALA A 241 -8.92 -12.45 -7.67
C ALA A 241 -9.28 -13.27 -8.93
N ALA A 242 -9.18 -14.60 -8.85
CA ALA A 242 -9.54 -15.49 -9.96
C ALA A 242 -11.01 -15.31 -10.40
N GLN A 243 -11.95 -15.08 -9.50
CA GLN A 243 -13.36 -14.87 -9.81
C GLN A 243 -13.56 -13.52 -10.49
N VAL A 244 -13.12 -12.42 -9.85
CA VAL A 244 -13.32 -11.07 -10.39
C VAL A 244 -12.71 -10.88 -11.76
N PHE A 245 -11.55 -11.52 -12.04
CA PHE A 245 -10.90 -11.44 -13.35
C PHE A 245 -11.51 -12.33 -14.43
N ASN A 246 -12.06 -13.50 -14.07
CA ASN A 246 -12.55 -14.45 -15.08
C ASN A 246 -14.08 -14.39 -15.26
N ASP A 247 -14.81 -13.98 -14.23
CA ASP A 247 -16.28 -13.92 -14.23
C ASP A 247 -16.78 -12.68 -13.43
N PRO A 248 -16.44 -11.45 -13.89
CA PRO A 248 -16.87 -10.22 -13.25
C PRO A 248 -18.40 -10.10 -13.27
N GLN A 249 -19.01 -9.73 -12.16
CA GLN A 249 -20.47 -9.60 -12.04
C GLN A 249 -20.94 -8.17 -12.29
N ASP A 250 -20.19 -7.17 -11.81
CA ASP A 250 -20.52 -5.75 -11.95
C ASP A 250 -20.18 -5.22 -13.35
N ASP A 251 -21.04 -4.39 -13.92
CA ASP A 251 -20.86 -3.85 -15.29
C ASP A 251 -19.67 -2.89 -15.38
N TYR A 252 -19.37 -2.12 -14.33
CA TYR A 252 -18.18 -1.29 -14.31
C TYR A 252 -16.90 -2.14 -14.26
N THR A 253 -16.92 -3.23 -13.51
CA THR A 253 -15.80 -4.20 -13.49
C THR A 253 -15.55 -4.77 -14.88
N LYS A 254 -16.61 -5.18 -15.60
CA LYS A 254 -16.51 -5.67 -17.00
C LYS A 254 -15.90 -4.63 -17.90
N LEU A 255 -16.36 -3.37 -17.80
CA LEU A 255 -15.84 -2.25 -18.58
C LEU A 255 -14.35 -2.01 -18.29
N LEU A 256 -13.97 -1.96 -16.99
CA LEU A 256 -12.61 -1.73 -16.54
C LEU A 256 -11.65 -2.82 -17.05
N LEU A 257 -12.06 -4.09 -16.92
CA LEU A 257 -11.27 -5.23 -17.40
C LEU A 257 -11.18 -5.28 -18.93
N GLY A 258 -12.25 -4.93 -19.64
CA GLY A 258 -12.30 -4.87 -21.11
C GLY A 258 -11.45 -3.73 -21.70
N ALA A 259 -11.24 -2.65 -20.96
CA ALA A 259 -10.38 -1.53 -21.37
C ALA A 259 -8.88 -1.80 -21.14
N ALA A 260 -8.54 -2.77 -20.27
CA ALA A 260 -7.15 -3.11 -19.97
C ALA A 260 -6.50 -3.79 -21.20
N PRO A 261 -5.25 -3.44 -21.57
CA PRO A 261 -4.51 -4.11 -22.62
C PRO A 261 -4.33 -5.60 -22.27
N SER A 262 -4.94 -6.49 -23.05
CA SER A 262 -4.75 -7.93 -22.89
C SER A 262 -3.45 -8.34 -23.55
N LEU A 263 -2.49 -8.89 -22.79
CA LEU A 263 -1.30 -9.52 -23.36
C LEU A 263 -1.64 -10.80 -24.15
N LEU A 264 -2.84 -11.37 -23.92
CA LEU A 264 -3.29 -12.62 -24.57
C LEU A 264 -4.04 -12.36 -25.90
N HIS A 265 -4.58 -11.17 -26.10
CA HIS A 265 -5.22 -10.76 -27.35
C HIS A 265 -4.77 -9.33 -27.67
N PRO A 266 -3.62 -9.14 -28.35
CA PRO A 266 -3.32 -7.84 -28.94
C PRO A 266 -4.48 -7.51 -29.89
N LYS A 267 -5.20 -6.41 -29.66
CA LYS A 267 -6.12 -5.86 -30.65
C LYS A 267 -5.28 -5.60 -31.90
N LEU A 268 -5.38 -6.50 -32.89
CA LEU A 268 -4.88 -6.24 -34.24
C LEU A 268 -5.62 -4.98 -34.67
N GLY A 269 -4.87 -3.90 -34.88
CA GLY A 269 -5.42 -2.62 -35.29
C GLY A 269 -6.21 -2.79 -36.61
N GLU A 270 -7.41 -2.21 -36.61
CA GLU A 270 -8.05 -1.74 -37.84
C GLU A 270 -7.46 -0.40 -38.24
#